data_e1d6a7662bf87867530cc28a8aca80ca
#
_entry.id   e1d6a7662bf87867530cc28a8aca80ca
#
_cell.length_a   1.000
_cell.length_b   1.000
_cell.length_c   1.000
_cell.angle_alpha   90.00
_cell.angle_beta   90.00
_cell.angle_gamma   90.00
#
_symmetry.space_group_name_H-M   'P 1'
#
loop_
_entity.id
_entity.type
_entity.pdbx_description
1 polymer ?
#
loop_
_entity_poly.entity_id
_entity_poly.type
_entity_poly.pdbx_seq_one_letter_code
_entity_poly.pdbx_strand_id
1 'polypeptide(L)'
;MTIATASSQSSLPLDTPALSRYRRMAWITLAALYFLIMVGASVRASGAGMGCPDWPTCFGSWIPPTSVEQLPANYQEIYADLGYAETEFNVVKTWTEYLNRLTGVTIGFMILLTAIYSWSVRSHDKSILTASVAAFLMVGFQGWLGAQVVASNLQPGMITLHMLMALAIVGTLLFAVARARRGIMMAESVGTIDPRFR
;
A
#
# COMPACT_ATOMS: atom_id res chain seq x y z
N MET A 1 -50.60 36.18 0.56
CA MET A 1 -50.30 35.22 -0.48
C MET A 1 -48.76 35.09 -0.57
N THR A 2 -48.23 34.21 0.23
CA THR A 2 -46.75 34.08 0.39
C THR A 2 -46.29 32.86 -0.38
N ILE A 3 -45.61 33.09 -1.50
CA ILE A 3 -45.06 32.04 -2.33
C ILE A 3 -43.77 31.57 -1.68
N ALA A 4 -43.80 30.38 -1.10
CA ALA A 4 -42.63 29.69 -0.61
C ALA A 4 -41.81 29.18 -1.85
N THR A 5 -40.71 29.82 -2.15
CA THR A 5 -39.72 29.31 -3.08
C THR A 5 -39.06 28.06 -2.50
N ALA A 6 -39.49 26.88 -2.96
CA ALA A 6 -38.81 25.63 -2.68
C ALA A 6 -37.44 25.70 -3.35
N SER A 7 -36.38 25.84 -2.54
CA SER A 7 -35.02 25.69 -2.97
C SER A 7 -34.84 24.23 -3.43
N SER A 8 -34.72 24.03 -4.72
CA SER A 8 -34.28 22.78 -5.35
C SER A 8 -32.88 22.47 -4.87
N GLN A 9 -32.75 21.72 -3.79
CA GLN A 9 -31.50 21.06 -3.45
C GLN A 9 -31.27 20.00 -4.52
N SER A 10 -30.40 20.30 -5.48
CA SER A 10 -29.87 19.33 -6.43
C SER A 10 -29.11 18.27 -5.65
N SER A 11 -29.78 17.18 -5.28
CA SER A 11 -29.14 16.01 -4.72
C SER A 11 -28.18 15.46 -5.77
N LEU A 12 -26.89 15.58 -5.53
CA LEU A 12 -25.87 14.91 -6.36
C LEU A 12 -26.22 13.40 -6.42
N PRO A 13 -26.16 12.78 -7.61
CA PRO A 13 -26.47 11.36 -7.75
C PRO A 13 -25.60 10.56 -6.77
N LEU A 14 -26.23 9.69 -5.98
CA LEU A 14 -25.60 8.88 -4.92
C LEU A 14 -24.46 8.01 -5.44
N ASP A 15 -24.49 7.63 -6.72
CA ASP A 15 -23.44 6.87 -7.38
C ASP A 15 -23.16 7.40 -8.79
N THR A 16 -22.03 8.08 -8.95
CA THR A 16 -21.53 8.52 -10.24
C THR A 16 -20.57 7.47 -10.83
N PRO A 17 -20.43 7.36 -12.17
CA PRO A 17 -19.43 6.46 -12.77
C PRO A 17 -18.01 6.72 -12.30
N ALA A 18 -17.67 7.95 -11.92
CA ALA A 18 -16.38 8.31 -11.35
C ALA A 18 -16.20 7.72 -9.95
N LEU A 19 -17.23 7.85 -9.09
CA LEU A 19 -17.20 7.32 -7.72
C LEU A 19 -17.16 5.79 -7.73
N SER A 20 -17.89 5.13 -8.61
CA SER A 20 -17.87 3.68 -8.80
C SER A 20 -16.48 3.17 -9.22
N ARG A 21 -15.84 3.85 -10.20
CA ARG A 21 -14.46 3.52 -10.63
C ARG A 21 -13.46 3.71 -9.50
N TYR A 22 -13.53 4.83 -8.77
CA TYR A 22 -12.68 5.08 -7.60
C TYR A 22 -12.82 3.97 -6.56
N ARG A 23 -14.04 3.62 -6.15
CA ARG A 23 -14.30 2.57 -5.17
C ARG A 23 -13.73 1.23 -5.58
N ARG A 24 -13.96 0.83 -6.86
CA ARG A 24 -13.39 -0.42 -7.39
C ARG A 24 -11.87 -0.43 -7.30
N MET A 25 -11.21 0.65 -7.75
CA MET A 25 -9.75 0.77 -7.68
C MET A 25 -9.24 0.73 -6.24
N ALA A 26 -9.87 1.49 -5.34
CA ALA A 26 -9.48 1.56 -3.94
C ALA A 26 -9.63 0.20 -3.22
N TRP A 27 -10.68 -0.58 -3.51
CA TRP A 27 -10.85 -1.93 -2.98
C TRP A 27 -9.80 -2.91 -3.50
N ILE A 28 -9.48 -2.87 -4.80
CA ILE A 28 -8.43 -3.71 -5.40
C ILE A 28 -7.08 -3.36 -4.77
N THR A 29 -6.77 -2.07 -4.64
CA THR A 29 -5.53 -1.59 -4.00
C THR A 29 -5.44 -2.03 -2.54
N LEU A 30 -6.54 -1.96 -1.79
CA LEU A 30 -6.58 -2.40 -0.41
C LEU A 30 -6.35 -3.90 -0.29
N ALA A 31 -6.98 -4.72 -1.13
CA ALA A 31 -6.76 -6.17 -1.17
C ALA A 31 -5.31 -6.51 -1.52
N ALA A 32 -4.73 -5.80 -2.51
CA ALA A 32 -3.32 -5.96 -2.89
C ALA A 32 -2.37 -5.55 -1.74
N LEU A 33 -2.70 -4.52 -0.97
CA LEU A 33 -1.91 -4.11 0.19
C LEU A 33 -1.92 -5.18 1.30
N TYR A 34 -3.07 -5.81 1.58
CA TYR A 34 -3.11 -6.97 2.49
C TYR A 34 -2.29 -8.14 1.97
N PHE A 35 -2.33 -8.41 0.66
CA PHE A 35 -1.48 -9.41 0.04
C PHE A 35 0.00 -9.11 0.25
N LEU A 36 0.43 -7.85 0.07
CA LEU A 36 1.82 -7.43 0.31
C LEU A 36 2.23 -7.65 1.78
N ILE A 37 1.35 -7.34 2.74
CA ILE A 37 1.63 -7.58 4.17
C ILE A 37 1.84 -9.07 4.42
N MET A 38 1.04 -9.95 3.81
CA MET A 38 1.23 -11.41 3.92
C MET A 38 2.54 -11.86 3.29
N VAL A 39 2.89 -11.34 2.12
CA VAL A 39 4.19 -11.63 1.46
C VAL A 39 5.34 -11.20 2.36
N GLY A 40 5.34 -9.97 2.88
CA GLY A 40 6.37 -9.47 3.79
C GLY A 40 6.49 -10.28 5.08
N ALA A 41 5.37 -10.72 5.66
CA ALA A 41 5.36 -11.62 6.81
C ALA A 41 6.00 -12.97 6.49
N SER A 42 5.74 -13.52 5.28
CA SER A 42 6.33 -14.77 4.79
C SER A 42 7.83 -14.64 4.58
N VAL A 43 8.31 -13.53 4.01
CA VAL A 43 9.73 -13.22 3.86
C VAL A 43 10.44 -13.23 5.22
N ARG A 44 9.82 -12.60 6.22
CA ARG A 44 10.35 -12.58 7.59
C ARG A 44 10.37 -13.97 8.21
N ALA A 45 9.27 -14.71 8.11
CA ALA A 45 9.13 -16.05 8.70
C ALA A 45 10.10 -17.07 8.07
N SER A 46 10.41 -16.94 6.78
CA SER A 46 11.35 -17.81 6.08
C SER A 46 12.83 -17.43 6.29
N GLY A 47 13.11 -16.33 7.01
CA GLY A 47 14.47 -15.82 7.18
C GLY A 47 15.09 -15.32 5.87
N ALA A 48 14.27 -14.91 4.90
CA ALA A 48 14.70 -14.37 3.61
C ALA A 48 14.91 -12.83 3.62
N GLY A 49 14.64 -12.15 4.73
CA GLY A 49 14.65 -10.68 4.83
C GLY A 49 16.01 -10.01 4.64
N MET A 50 17.10 -10.80 4.57
CA MET A 50 18.44 -10.37 4.19
C MET A 50 18.92 -11.08 2.93
N GLY A 51 18.02 -11.50 2.06
CA GLY A 51 18.38 -12.13 0.79
C GLY A 51 19.05 -11.18 -0.22
N CYS A 52 18.79 -9.87 -0.07
CA CYS A 52 19.42 -8.79 -0.83
C CYS A 52 20.06 -7.77 0.13
N PRO A 53 21.39 -7.66 0.21
CA PRO A 53 22.07 -6.81 1.18
C PRO A 53 21.93 -5.31 0.91
N ASP A 54 21.72 -4.92 -0.33
CA ASP A 54 21.64 -3.52 -0.78
C ASP A 54 20.24 -3.14 -1.27
N TRP A 55 20.03 -1.85 -1.42
CA TRP A 55 18.79 -1.27 -1.93
C TRP A 55 19.12 0.01 -2.72
N PRO A 56 18.51 0.27 -3.87
CA PRO A 56 17.41 -0.46 -4.53
C PRO A 56 17.82 -1.71 -5.30
N THR A 57 19.10 -1.95 -5.46
CA THR A 57 19.70 -3.10 -6.11
C THR A 57 19.68 -4.36 -5.22
N CYS A 58 20.19 -5.46 -5.75
CA CYS A 58 20.42 -6.71 -5.06
C CYS A 58 21.77 -7.27 -5.49
N PHE A 59 22.76 -7.26 -4.59
CA PHE A 59 24.16 -7.52 -4.89
C PHE A 59 24.71 -6.61 -6.01
N GLY A 60 24.38 -5.33 -5.97
CA GLY A 60 24.80 -4.32 -6.94
C GLY A 60 24.06 -4.36 -8.29
N SER A 61 23.18 -5.33 -8.52
CA SER A 61 22.44 -5.52 -9.78
C SER A 61 20.96 -5.22 -9.65
N TRP A 62 20.33 -4.72 -10.73
CA TRP A 62 18.86 -4.54 -10.80
C TRP A 62 18.10 -5.87 -10.89
N ILE A 63 18.71 -6.90 -11.45
CA ILE A 63 18.19 -8.26 -11.50
C ILE A 63 19.06 -9.11 -10.57
N PRO A 64 18.48 -9.80 -9.58
CA PRO A 64 19.27 -10.58 -8.63
C PRO A 64 20.03 -11.72 -9.28
N PRO A 65 21.20 -12.09 -8.74
CA PRO A 65 21.95 -13.26 -9.22
C PRO A 65 21.15 -14.54 -8.99
N THR A 66 21.36 -15.51 -9.88
CA THR A 66 20.77 -16.86 -9.81
C THR A 66 21.81 -17.93 -9.45
N SER A 67 23.09 -17.55 -9.42
CA SER A 67 24.20 -18.45 -9.03
C SER A 67 25.34 -17.66 -8.40
N VAL A 68 26.21 -18.34 -7.68
CA VAL A 68 27.35 -17.74 -6.97
C VAL A 68 28.33 -17.10 -7.96
N GLU A 69 28.48 -17.67 -9.16
CA GLU A 69 29.40 -17.18 -10.20
C GLU A 69 29.04 -15.79 -10.73
N GLN A 70 27.80 -15.35 -10.51
CA GLN A 70 27.31 -14.00 -10.88
C GLN A 70 27.63 -12.94 -9.83
N LEU A 71 28.10 -13.36 -8.65
CA LEU A 71 28.47 -12.46 -7.57
C LEU A 71 29.92 -11.99 -7.73
N PRO A 72 30.26 -10.80 -7.18
CA PRO A 72 31.66 -10.41 -7.00
C PRO A 72 32.40 -11.48 -6.19
N ALA A 73 33.66 -11.81 -6.59
CA ALA A 73 34.44 -12.83 -5.91
C ALA A 73 34.61 -12.58 -4.38
N ASN A 74 34.54 -11.32 -3.98
CA ASN A 74 34.65 -10.86 -2.58
C ASN A 74 33.32 -10.33 -2.02
N TYR A 75 32.16 -10.83 -2.47
CA TYR A 75 30.85 -10.34 -2.01
C TYR A 75 30.68 -10.47 -0.49
N GLN A 76 31.25 -11.48 0.14
CA GLN A 76 31.22 -11.67 1.58
C GLN A 76 31.97 -10.56 2.35
N GLU A 77 33.06 -10.07 1.78
CA GLU A 77 33.82 -8.95 2.32
C GLU A 77 33.08 -7.61 2.11
N ILE A 78 32.52 -7.40 0.90
CA ILE A 78 31.78 -6.18 0.54
C ILE A 78 30.54 -5.99 1.46
N TYR A 79 29.86 -7.07 1.78
CA TYR A 79 28.63 -7.05 2.60
C TYR A 79 28.81 -7.61 4.01
N ALA A 80 30.06 -7.64 4.51
CA ALA A 80 30.38 -8.18 5.83
C ALA A 80 29.59 -7.54 6.96
N ASP A 81 29.47 -6.21 6.96
CA ASP A 81 28.73 -5.42 7.95
C ASP A 81 27.22 -5.72 7.97
N LEU A 82 26.71 -6.30 6.91
CA LEU A 82 25.31 -6.71 6.76
C LEU A 82 25.08 -8.21 7.03
N GLY A 83 26.07 -8.85 7.69
CA GLY A 83 25.96 -10.24 8.12
C GLY A 83 26.35 -11.28 7.06
N TYR A 84 26.97 -10.86 5.95
CA TYR A 84 27.40 -11.77 4.89
C TYR A 84 28.81 -12.33 5.06
N ALA A 85 29.58 -11.91 6.07
CA ALA A 85 30.96 -12.37 6.31
C ALA A 85 31.07 -13.91 6.35
N GLU A 86 30.08 -14.58 6.95
CA GLU A 86 30.04 -16.04 7.12
C GLU A 86 28.80 -16.67 6.46
N THR A 87 28.03 -15.87 5.72
CA THR A 87 26.77 -16.34 5.12
C THR A 87 26.98 -16.76 3.67
N GLU A 88 26.60 -17.99 3.36
CA GLU A 88 26.57 -18.47 1.98
C GLU A 88 25.40 -17.87 1.19
N PHE A 89 25.65 -17.58 -0.08
CA PHE A 89 24.62 -17.12 -1.00
C PHE A 89 23.48 -18.14 -1.13
N ASN A 90 22.25 -17.67 -1.04
CA ASN A 90 21.05 -18.49 -1.19
C ASN A 90 20.08 -17.85 -2.19
N VAL A 91 20.03 -18.43 -3.39
CA VAL A 91 19.19 -17.91 -4.48
C VAL A 91 17.71 -17.82 -4.11
N VAL A 92 17.18 -18.78 -3.33
CA VAL A 92 15.76 -18.79 -2.94
C VAL A 92 15.47 -17.60 -2.01
N LYS A 93 16.30 -17.35 -1.00
CA LYS A 93 16.15 -16.20 -0.11
C LYS A 93 16.26 -14.89 -0.88
N THR A 94 17.25 -14.77 -1.77
CA THR A 94 17.48 -13.60 -2.61
C THR A 94 16.26 -13.26 -3.46
N TRP A 95 15.75 -14.23 -4.21
CA TRP A 95 14.58 -14.00 -5.06
C TRP A 95 13.29 -13.79 -4.27
N THR A 96 13.14 -14.44 -3.12
CA THR A 96 11.99 -14.23 -2.23
C THR A 96 11.93 -12.78 -1.73
N GLU A 97 13.06 -12.24 -1.28
CA GLU A 97 13.11 -10.84 -0.87
C GLU A 97 12.92 -9.88 -2.05
N TYR A 98 13.58 -10.13 -3.19
CA TYR A 98 13.45 -9.29 -4.37
C TYR A 98 12.01 -9.22 -4.89
N LEU A 99 11.32 -10.36 -4.97
CA LEU A 99 9.91 -10.40 -5.38
C LEU A 99 9.00 -9.64 -4.40
N ASN A 100 9.30 -9.68 -3.11
CA ASN A 100 8.60 -8.84 -2.13
C ASN A 100 8.79 -7.35 -2.42
N ARG A 101 10.03 -6.90 -2.69
CA ARG A 101 10.32 -5.51 -3.08
C ARG A 101 9.56 -5.11 -4.35
N LEU A 102 9.58 -5.96 -5.37
CA LEU A 102 8.88 -5.71 -6.65
C LEU A 102 7.36 -5.63 -6.45
N THR A 103 6.79 -6.50 -5.61
CA THR A 103 5.38 -6.46 -5.22
C THR A 103 5.07 -5.12 -4.53
N GLY A 104 5.95 -4.66 -3.63
CA GLY A 104 5.82 -3.36 -2.98
C GLY A 104 5.79 -2.19 -3.96
N VAL A 105 6.68 -2.17 -4.95
CA VAL A 105 6.71 -1.16 -6.02
C VAL A 105 5.40 -1.18 -6.82
N THR A 106 4.95 -2.38 -7.24
CA THR A 106 3.69 -2.54 -8.00
C THR A 106 2.49 -1.98 -7.24
N ILE A 107 2.40 -2.28 -5.94
CA ILE A 107 1.30 -1.78 -5.10
C ILE A 107 1.45 -0.28 -4.82
N GLY A 108 2.66 0.25 -4.73
CA GLY A 108 2.92 1.68 -4.69
C GLY A 108 2.32 2.40 -5.91
N PHE A 109 2.47 1.84 -7.11
CA PHE A 109 1.81 2.36 -8.32
C PHE A 109 0.28 2.23 -8.27
N MET A 110 -0.27 1.18 -7.68
CA MET A 110 -1.73 1.05 -7.51
C MET A 110 -2.26 2.13 -6.55
N ILE A 111 -1.54 2.45 -5.49
CA ILE A 111 -1.89 3.55 -4.55
C ILE A 111 -1.82 4.90 -5.28
N LEU A 112 -0.79 5.13 -6.11
CA LEU A 112 -0.70 6.33 -6.96
C LEU A 112 -1.91 6.44 -7.89
N LEU A 113 -2.28 5.37 -8.58
CA LEU A 113 -3.47 5.37 -9.43
C LEU A 113 -4.75 5.66 -8.64
N THR A 114 -4.88 5.10 -7.43
CA THR A 114 -6.00 5.39 -6.52
C THR A 114 -6.04 6.87 -6.15
N ALA A 115 -4.88 7.49 -5.87
CA ALA A 115 -4.78 8.92 -5.61
C ALA A 115 -5.15 9.77 -6.84
N ILE A 116 -4.74 9.36 -8.04
CA ILE A 116 -5.12 10.02 -9.30
C ILE A 116 -6.64 9.94 -9.53
N TYR A 117 -7.24 8.76 -9.36
CA TYR A 117 -8.69 8.59 -9.50
C TYR A 117 -9.49 9.40 -8.45
N SER A 118 -8.93 9.61 -7.26
CA SER A 118 -9.59 10.41 -6.21
C SER A 118 -9.80 11.88 -6.63
N TRP A 119 -8.99 12.39 -7.56
CA TRP A 119 -9.15 13.74 -8.10
C TRP A 119 -10.49 13.95 -8.80
N SER A 120 -10.99 12.93 -9.51
CA SER A 120 -12.28 13.01 -10.22
C SER A 120 -13.50 12.98 -9.28
N VAL A 121 -13.31 12.60 -8.03
CA VAL A 121 -14.38 12.56 -7.00
C VAL A 121 -14.23 13.63 -5.90
N ARG A 122 -13.29 14.56 -6.06
CA ARG A 122 -13.02 15.62 -5.07
C ARG A 122 -14.21 16.54 -4.79
N SER A 123 -15.10 16.72 -5.78
CA SER A 123 -16.34 17.51 -5.62
C SER A 123 -17.39 16.78 -4.80
N HIS A 124 -17.33 15.46 -4.74
CA HIS A 124 -18.22 14.64 -3.94
C HIS A 124 -17.82 14.69 -2.45
N ASP A 125 -16.55 14.44 -2.15
CA ASP A 125 -15.99 14.49 -0.80
C ASP A 125 -14.47 14.74 -0.85
N LYS A 126 -14.04 15.90 -0.39
CA LYS A 126 -12.61 16.27 -0.33
C LYS A 126 -11.80 15.33 0.57
N SER A 127 -12.42 14.70 1.56
CA SER A 127 -11.74 13.75 2.46
C SER A 127 -11.24 12.51 1.72
N ILE A 128 -11.89 12.12 0.61
CA ILE A 128 -11.44 11.02 -0.24
C ILE A 128 -10.12 11.38 -0.91
N LEU A 129 -10.03 12.60 -1.48
CA LEU A 129 -8.81 13.08 -2.11
C LEU A 129 -7.66 13.17 -1.10
N THR A 130 -7.90 13.85 0.04
CA THR A 130 -6.86 14.06 1.05
C THR A 130 -6.33 12.73 1.62
N ALA A 131 -7.22 11.77 1.91
CA ALA A 131 -6.81 10.46 2.39
C ALA A 131 -6.04 9.65 1.33
N SER A 132 -6.47 9.69 0.06
CA SER A 132 -5.77 8.98 -1.02
C SER A 132 -4.38 9.55 -1.29
N VAL A 133 -4.23 10.89 -1.26
CA VAL A 133 -2.93 11.56 -1.40
C VAL A 133 -2.05 11.29 -0.18
N ALA A 134 -2.61 11.33 1.02
CA ALA A 134 -1.88 10.98 2.24
C ALA A 134 -1.35 9.54 2.18
N ALA A 135 -2.18 8.57 1.77
CA ALA A 135 -1.76 7.18 1.59
C ALA A 135 -0.60 7.06 0.58
N PHE A 136 -0.63 7.82 -0.52
CA PHE A 136 0.45 7.84 -1.51
C PHE A 136 1.76 8.39 -0.92
N LEU A 137 1.71 9.49 -0.17
CA LEU A 137 2.90 10.03 0.49
C LEU A 137 3.45 9.07 1.55
N MET A 138 2.55 8.44 2.32
CA MET A 138 2.93 7.45 3.32
C MET A 138 3.57 6.21 2.69
N VAL A 139 3.12 5.74 1.52
CA VAL A 139 3.75 4.60 0.85
C VAL A 139 5.12 4.94 0.27
N GLY A 140 5.36 6.18 -0.16
CA GLY A 140 6.70 6.65 -0.50
C GLY A 140 7.65 6.58 0.69
N PHE A 141 7.20 7.07 1.86
CA PHE A 141 7.95 6.96 3.10
C PHE A 141 8.13 5.51 3.56
N GLN A 142 7.11 4.66 3.36
CA GLN A 142 7.17 3.21 3.64
C GLN A 142 8.27 2.51 2.82
N GLY A 143 8.45 2.89 1.55
CA GLY A 143 9.53 2.38 0.71
C GLY A 143 10.92 2.75 1.27
N TRP A 144 11.08 3.99 1.72
CA TRP A 144 12.30 4.42 2.40
C TRP A 144 12.52 3.67 3.72
N LEU A 145 11.48 3.49 4.54
CA LEU A 145 11.57 2.66 5.76
C LEU A 145 11.99 1.22 5.44
N GLY A 146 11.49 0.65 4.33
CA GLY A 146 11.91 -0.68 3.87
C GLY A 146 13.41 -0.76 3.56
N ALA A 147 13.97 0.28 2.93
CA ALA A 147 15.43 0.39 2.74
C ALA A 147 16.17 0.46 4.08
N GLN A 148 15.65 1.22 5.07
CA GLN A 148 16.26 1.31 6.40
C GLN A 148 16.18 -0.01 7.19
N VAL A 149 15.15 -0.83 6.98
CA VAL A 149 15.07 -2.17 7.57
C VAL A 149 16.25 -3.04 7.13
N VAL A 150 16.59 -3.01 5.83
CA VAL A 150 17.75 -3.75 5.28
C VAL A 150 19.06 -3.12 5.78
N ALA A 151 19.23 -1.80 5.66
CA ALA A 151 20.43 -1.09 6.07
C ALA A 151 20.75 -1.22 7.57
N SER A 152 19.73 -1.45 8.41
CA SER A 152 19.88 -1.70 9.85
C SER A 152 20.11 -3.17 10.21
N ASN A 153 20.33 -4.04 9.24
CA ASN A 153 20.43 -5.48 9.45
C ASN A 153 19.23 -6.05 10.23
N LEU A 154 18.03 -5.72 9.78
CA LEU A 154 16.75 -6.15 10.36
C LEU A 154 16.55 -5.77 11.84
N GLN A 155 17.04 -4.61 12.26
CA GLN A 155 16.88 -4.17 13.65
C GLN A 155 15.40 -4.18 14.07
N PRO A 156 15.04 -4.81 15.21
CA PRO A 156 13.63 -5.01 15.61
C PRO A 156 12.81 -3.72 15.70
N GLY A 157 13.40 -2.61 16.16
CA GLY A 157 12.75 -1.31 16.24
C GLY A 157 12.38 -0.76 14.85
N MET A 158 13.28 -0.92 13.86
CA MET A 158 13.05 -0.47 12.50
C MET A 158 11.96 -1.31 11.80
N ILE A 159 11.97 -2.63 12.02
CA ILE A 159 10.91 -3.52 11.54
C ILE A 159 9.55 -3.12 12.14
N THR A 160 9.50 -2.85 13.44
CA THR A 160 8.27 -2.44 14.12
C THR A 160 7.71 -1.15 13.55
N LEU A 161 8.57 -0.16 13.33
CA LEU A 161 8.17 1.13 12.72
C LEU A 161 7.61 0.93 11.32
N HIS A 162 8.28 0.10 10.49
CA HIS A 162 7.83 -0.25 9.16
C HIS A 162 6.44 -0.94 9.18
N MET A 163 6.21 -1.87 10.12
CA MET A 163 4.91 -2.53 10.28
C MET A 163 3.80 -1.57 10.74
N LEU A 164 4.09 -0.67 11.69
CA LEU A 164 3.13 0.34 12.15
C LEU A 164 2.74 1.29 11.03
N MET A 165 3.69 1.72 10.21
CA MET A 165 3.42 2.55 9.05
C MET A 165 2.55 1.83 8.01
N ALA A 166 2.79 0.53 7.77
CA ALA A 166 1.92 -0.27 6.88
C ALA A 166 0.46 -0.31 7.38
N LEU A 167 0.24 -0.48 8.69
CA LEU A 167 -1.09 -0.44 9.29
C LEU A 167 -1.74 0.95 9.17
N ALA A 168 -0.97 2.02 9.31
CA ALA A 168 -1.45 3.38 9.12
C ALA A 168 -1.91 3.62 7.67
N ILE A 169 -1.17 3.10 6.67
CA ILE A 169 -1.57 3.16 5.26
C ILE A 169 -2.88 2.39 5.03
N VAL A 170 -3.02 1.18 5.60
CA VAL A 170 -4.26 0.39 5.54
C VAL A 170 -5.42 1.19 6.12
N GLY A 171 -5.27 1.75 7.32
CA GLY A 171 -6.30 2.56 7.99
C GLY A 171 -6.71 3.77 7.15
N THR A 172 -5.75 4.45 6.53
CA THR A 172 -6.00 5.62 5.66
C THR A 172 -6.77 5.24 4.40
N LEU A 173 -6.44 4.12 3.75
CA LEU A 173 -7.18 3.62 2.59
C LEU A 173 -8.57 3.11 2.96
N LEU A 174 -8.72 2.42 4.10
CA LEU A 174 -10.03 2.02 4.63
C LEU A 174 -10.93 3.22 4.88
N PHE A 175 -10.39 4.29 5.48
CA PHE A 175 -11.11 5.54 5.66
C PHE A 175 -11.58 6.12 4.33
N ALA A 176 -10.72 6.19 3.32
CA ALA A 176 -11.06 6.69 1.99
C ALA A 176 -12.18 5.87 1.33
N VAL A 177 -12.11 4.53 1.44
CA VAL A 177 -13.15 3.60 0.95
C VAL A 177 -14.47 3.80 1.70
N ALA A 178 -14.43 3.90 3.02
CA ALA A 178 -15.63 4.13 3.86
C ALA A 178 -16.31 5.45 3.49
N ARG A 179 -15.54 6.53 3.29
CA ARG A 179 -16.06 7.82 2.82
C ARG A 179 -16.72 7.70 1.44
N ALA A 180 -16.11 6.97 0.52
CA ALA A 180 -16.64 6.77 -0.82
C ALA A 180 -17.91 5.90 -0.86
N ARG A 181 -18.21 5.14 0.20
CA ARG A 181 -19.43 4.32 0.33
C ARG A 181 -20.56 5.00 1.13
N ARG A 182 -20.26 6.05 1.86
CA ARG A 182 -21.17 6.64 2.85
C ARG A 182 -22.56 6.98 2.30
N GLY A 183 -22.63 7.58 1.11
CA GLY A 183 -23.91 7.94 0.49
C GLY A 183 -24.79 6.73 0.18
N ILE A 184 -24.19 5.63 -0.29
CA ILE A 184 -24.88 4.38 -0.61
C ILE A 184 -25.39 3.72 0.67
N MET A 185 -24.56 3.61 1.71
CA MET A 185 -24.94 3.00 2.98
C MET A 185 -26.09 3.77 3.66
N MET A 186 -26.09 5.10 3.58
CA MET A 186 -27.20 5.92 4.10
C MET A 186 -28.50 5.68 3.30
N ALA A 187 -28.42 5.56 1.99
CA ALA A 187 -29.61 5.28 1.15
C ALA A 187 -30.19 3.88 1.43
N GLU A 188 -29.32 2.88 1.60
CA GLU A 188 -29.73 1.52 1.96
C GLU A 188 -30.40 1.49 3.35
N SER A 189 -29.85 2.18 4.35
CA SER A 189 -30.40 2.23 5.70
C SER A 189 -31.78 2.92 5.75
N VAL A 190 -31.98 3.95 4.94
CA VAL A 190 -33.30 4.65 4.83
C VAL A 190 -34.31 3.80 4.08
N GLY A 191 -33.89 3.05 3.05
CA GLY A 191 -34.75 2.17 2.29
C GLY A 191 -35.25 0.93 3.05
N THR A 192 -34.55 0.54 4.11
CA THR A 192 -34.94 -0.60 4.98
C THR A 192 -35.87 -0.23 6.13
N ILE A 193 -36.19 1.07 6.33
CA ILE A 193 -37.18 1.49 7.31
C ILE A 193 -38.57 1.16 6.77
N ASP A 194 -39.26 0.17 7.40
CA ASP A 194 -40.60 -0.29 7.04
C ASP A 194 -41.59 0.92 6.97
N PRO A 195 -42.33 1.06 5.85
CA PRO A 195 -43.31 2.13 5.70
C PRO A 195 -44.39 2.21 6.79
N ARG A 196 -44.51 1.16 7.61
CA ARG A 196 -45.46 1.11 8.73
C ARG A 196 -45.11 1.98 9.93
N PHE A 197 -43.88 2.52 9.95
CA PHE A 197 -43.40 3.41 11.03
C PHE A 197 -43.26 4.88 10.62
N ARG A 198 -43.92 5.28 9.53
CA ARG A 198 -44.09 6.69 9.15
C ARG A 198 -45.42 7.26 9.61
#